data_4a02544c14a21a6bb8639ff13deec98b
#
_entry.id   4a02544c14a21a6bb8639ff13deec98b
#
_cell.length_a   1.000
_cell.length_b   1.000
_cell.length_c   1.000
_cell.angle_alpha   90.00
_cell.angle_beta   90.00
_cell.angle_gamma   90.00
#
_symmetry.space_group_name_H-M   'P 1'
#
loop_
_entity.id
_entity.type
_entity.pdbx_description
1 polymer ?
#
loop_
_entity_poly.entity_id
_entity_poly.type
_entity_poly.pdbx_seq_one_letter_code
_entity_poly.pdbx_strand_id
1 'polypeptide(L)'
;PLKDICMEINGGEKVAIIGPSGTGKSTLLRCINGLETATSGEFIVEGKTGMVFQSFNLFPHLNVLENVILGPMELKGMSRNEAIKKGMSLLEDVGLAEKANVMPAALSGGQKQRVAIARTLAMDPDIILFDEPTSALDPTMVGEVMTVMRKLTEKELTILIVTHDMRLAREVPDRVLYLDEGIVYEDGTPKQIFDSPTKERTRAFVKRMKYWEIDIEKSGFDYIEAMNSLDQFARSMYRSAAVCRKLQLLFEELTMTIVLPEMEDSFRMKVRTEISEEDNSVVMQVEWEGKEHNPLDGGDEIALKLIKRITEHLHYRYTDEMNKLEAQLVSD
;
A
#
# COMPACT_ATOMS: atom_id res chain seq x y z
N PRO A 1 -5.45 -1.89 -15.56
CA PRO A 1 -4.82 -1.11 -16.62
C PRO A 1 -4.63 0.32 -16.14
N LEU A 2 -3.45 0.90 -16.48
CA LEU A 2 -3.16 2.31 -16.23
C LEU A 2 -4.09 3.16 -17.08
N LYS A 3 -4.52 4.29 -16.53
CA LYS A 3 -5.34 5.28 -17.22
C LYS A 3 -4.54 6.58 -17.29
N ASP A 4 -4.99 7.64 -16.75
CA ASP A 4 -4.38 8.97 -16.78
C ASP A 4 -3.24 9.13 -15.74
N ILE A 5 -2.07 8.52 -15.99
CA ILE A 5 -0.91 8.71 -15.13
C ILE A 5 -0.16 9.97 -15.60
N CYS A 6 -0.14 10.98 -14.73
CA CYS A 6 0.68 12.18 -14.91
C CYS A 6 1.58 12.33 -13.67
N MET A 7 2.89 12.23 -13.87
CA MET A 7 3.87 12.39 -12.80
C MET A 7 5.20 12.89 -13.36
N GLU A 8 5.92 13.62 -12.55
CA GLU A 8 7.28 14.07 -12.80
C GLU A 8 8.16 13.62 -11.64
N ILE A 9 9.35 13.10 -11.96
CA ILE A 9 10.35 12.65 -10.99
C ILE A 9 11.66 13.30 -11.34
N ASN A 10 12.22 14.02 -10.38
CA ASN A 10 13.45 14.75 -10.56
C ASN A 10 14.68 13.86 -10.42
N GLY A 11 15.77 14.25 -11.06
CA GLY A 11 17.06 13.58 -10.89
C GLY A 11 17.48 13.49 -9.43
N GLY A 12 17.89 12.30 -8.97
CA GLY A 12 18.27 12.03 -7.59
C GLY A 12 17.12 11.79 -6.61
N GLU A 13 15.86 11.91 -7.03
CA GLU A 13 14.68 11.66 -6.18
C GLU A 13 14.46 10.15 -5.93
N LYS A 14 14.03 9.78 -4.73
CA LYS A 14 13.70 8.41 -4.33
C LYS A 14 12.20 8.32 -4.12
N VAL A 15 11.52 7.60 -5.00
CA VAL A 15 10.06 7.54 -5.06
C VAL A 15 9.58 6.10 -4.85
N ALA A 16 8.65 5.89 -3.91
CA ALA A 16 7.92 4.63 -3.83
C ALA A 16 6.55 4.74 -4.51
N ILE A 17 6.12 3.67 -5.14
CA ILE A 17 4.81 3.51 -5.75
C ILE A 17 4.11 2.37 -5.02
N ILE A 18 3.04 2.69 -4.30
CA ILE A 18 2.23 1.75 -3.54
C ILE A 18 0.80 1.69 -4.09
N GLY A 19 0.03 0.70 -3.69
CA GLY A 19 -1.38 0.56 -4.07
C GLY A 19 -1.81 -0.89 -4.20
N PRO A 20 -3.13 -1.16 -4.40
CA PRO A 20 -3.68 -2.50 -4.51
C PRO A 20 -3.03 -3.33 -5.62
N SER A 21 -3.10 -4.66 -5.51
CA SER A 21 -2.63 -5.56 -6.56
C SER A 21 -3.46 -5.36 -7.84
N GLY A 22 -2.81 -5.45 -9.00
CA GLY A 22 -3.48 -5.28 -10.29
C GLY A 22 -3.70 -3.82 -10.75
N THR A 23 -3.31 -2.81 -9.99
CA THR A 23 -3.44 -1.38 -10.39
C THR A 23 -2.47 -0.94 -11.48
N GLY A 24 -1.54 -1.80 -11.90
CA GLY A 24 -0.61 -1.52 -13.01
C GLY A 24 0.76 -0.99 -12.59
N LYS A 25 1.13 -1.05 -11.31
CA LYS A 25 2.43 -0.54 -10.81
C LYS A 25 3.64 -1.11 -11.54
N SER A 26 3.73 -2.45 -11.64
CA SER A 26 4.83 -3.12 -12.37
C SER A 26 4.79 -2.83 -13.88
N THR A 27 3.60 -2.70 -14.46
CA THR A 27 3.44 -2.27 -15.87
C THR A 27 4.00 -0.87 -16.08
N LEU A 28 3.75 0.06 -15.14
CA LEU A 28 4.32 1.41 -15.18
C LEU A 28 5.86 1.38 -15.20
N LEU A 29 6.49 0.61 -14.29
CA LEU A 29 7.94 0.46 -14.29
C LEU A 29 8.48 -0.13 -15.60
N ARG A 30 7.79 -1.12 -16.16
CA ARG A 30 8.19 -1.75 -17.43
C ARG A 30 8.05 -0.80 -18.62
N CYS A 31 7.03 0.07 -18.61
CA CYS A 31 6.91 1.14 -19.61
C CYS A 31 8.08 2.14 -19.49
N ILE A 32 8.42 2.58 -18.28
CA ILE A 32 9.55 3.50 -18.03
C ILE A 32 10.87 2.86 -18.51
N ASN A 33 11.04 1.55 -18.32
CA ASN A 33 12.24 0.82 -18.76
C ASN A 33 12.21 0.39 -20.24
N GLY A 34 11.15 0.73 -20.97
CA GLY A 34 11.01 0.35 -22.40
C GLY A 34 10.73 -1.15 -22.64
N LEU A 35 10.39 -1.92 -21.62
CA LEU A 35 10.05 -3.35 -21.74
C LEU A 35 8.59 -3.56 -22.16
N GLU A 36 7.73 -2.57 -21.93
CA GLU A 36 6.34 -2.55 -22.38
C GLU A 36 6.07 -1.21 -23.07
N THR A 37 5.11 -1.20 -24.01
CA THR A 37 4.72 0.01 -24.74
C THR A 37 3.37 0.49 -24.24
N ALA A 38 3.27 1.77 -23.88
CA ALA A 38 1.99 2.36 -23.52
C ALA A 38 1.06 2.44 -24.74
N THR A 39 -0.23 2.25 -24.51
CA THR A 39 -1.25 2.36 -25.58
C THR A 39 -1.42 3.81 -26.04
N SER A 40 -1.22 4.76 -25.14
CA SER A 40 -1.29 6.21 -25.39
C SER A 40 -0.47 6.98 -24.35
N GLY A 41 -0.22 8.25 -24.59
CA GLY A 41 0.62 9.09 -23.74
C GLY A 41 2.07 9.09 -24.15
N GLU A 42 2.91 9.77 -23.37
CA GLU A 42 4.34 9.96 -23.63
C GLU A 42 5.14 9.67 -22.37
N PHE A 43 6.28 8.99 -22.53
CA PHE A 43 7.28 8.79 -21.49
C PHE A 43 8.56 9.53 -21.91
N ILE A 44 8.96 10.50 -21.11
CA ILE A 44 10.25 11.18 -21.27
C ILE A 44 11.15 10.67 -20.16
N VAL A 45 12.21 9.94 -20.54
CA VAL A 45 13.17 9.36 -19.59
C VAL A 45 14.56 9.84 -19.97
N GLU A 46 15.14 10.69 -19.14
CA GLU A 46 16.48 11.23 -19.33
C GLU A 46 17.48 10.44 -18.49
N GLY A 47 18.31 9.65 -19.15
CA GLY A 47 19.34 8.83 -18.51
C GLY A 47 19.19 7.33 -18.76
N LYS A 48 20.15 6.58 -18.23
CA LYS A 48 20.20 5.11 -18.35
C LYS A 48 19.37 4.48 -17.24
N THR A 49 18.43 3.63 -17.60
CA THR A 49 17.63 2.87 -16.65
C THR A 49 18.25 1.51 -16.36
N GLY A 50 18.20 1.09 -15.09
CA GLY A 50 18.47 -0.28 -14.68
C GLY A 50 17.29 -0.82 -13.90
N MET A 51 16.93 -2.10 -14.09
CA MET A 51 15.77 -2.70 -13.43
C MET A 51 16.19 -3.90 -12.58
N VAL A 52 15.69 -3.93 -11.36
CA VAL A 52 15.80 -5.04 -10.42
C VAL A 52 14.42 -5.69 -10.31
N PHE A 53 14.32 -6.94 -10.73
CA PHE A 53 13.07 -7.69 -10.80
C PHE A 53 12.77 -8.44 -9.51
N GLN A 54 11.51 -8.74 -9.28
CA GLN A 54 11.01 -9.57 -8.18
C GLN A 54 11.68 -10.98 -8.16
N SER A 55 11.89 -11.58 -9.32
CA SER A 55 12.40 -12.95 -9.47
C SER A 55 13.92 -13.06 -9.55
N PHE A 56 14.67 -12.05 -9.12
CA PHE A 56 16.16 -11.96 -9.14
C PHE A 56 16.78 -12.08 -10.53
N ASN A 57 16.32 -12.97 -11.37
CA ASN A 57 16.73 -13.25 -12.77
C ASN A 57 18.24 -13.42 -12.94
N LEU A 58 18.90 -14.09 -11.97
CA LEU A 58 20.33 -14.41 -12.08
C LEU A 58 20.54 -15.52 -13.12
N PHE A 59 21.66 -15.43 -13.83
CA PHE A 59 22.10 -16.48 -14.74
C PHE A 59 22.55 -17.71 -13.94
N PRO A 60 21.84 -18.84 -13.99
CA PRO A 60 22.08 -19.96 -13.10
C PRO A 60 23.39 -20.71 -13.37
N HIS A 61 23.95 -20.56 -14.57
CA HIS A 61 25.20 -21.17 -15.03
C HIS A 61 26.44 -20.32 -14.81
N LEU A 62 26.28 -19.11 -14.28
CA LEU A 62 27.35 -18.17 -13.93
C LEU A 62 27.43 -18.01 -12.41
N ASN A 63 28.66 -17.90 -11.87
CA ASN A 63 28.83 -17.58 -10.46
C ASN A 63 28.40 -16.12 -10.15
N VAL A 64 28.46 -15.74 -8.86
CA VAL A 64 28.05 -14.39 -8.40
C VAL A 64 28.82 -13.29 -9.11
N LEU A 65 30.14 -13.36 -9.16
CA LEU A 65 30.96 -12.33 -9.81
C LEU A 65 30.69 -12.27 -11.32
N GLU A 66 30.60 -13.42 -11.99
CA GLU A 66 30.30 -13.48 -13.42
C GLU A 66 28.93 -12.89 -13.75
N ASN A 67 27.90 -13.09 -12.90
CA ASN A 67 26.60 -12.43 -13.03
C ASN A 67 26.72 -10.90 -13.01
N VAL A 68 27.60 -10.35 -12.18
CA VAL A 68 27.78 -8.90 -12.04
C VAL A 68 28.58 -8.31 -13.21
N ILE A 69 29.64 -9.00 -13.67
CA ILE A 69 30.57 -8.42 -14.64
C ILE A 69 30.20 -8.67 -16.11
N LEU A 70 29.29 -9.60 -16.38
CA LEU A 70 28.90 -9.96 -17.76
C LEU A 70 28.45 -8.72 -18.56
N GLY A 71 27.49 -7.96 -18.01
CA GLY A 71 26.98 -6.76 -18.69
C GLY A 71 28.06 -5.73 -19.03
N PRO A 72 28.90 -5.28 -18.09
CA PRO A 72 30.02 -4.40 -18.34
C PRO A 72 30.98 -4.91 -19.42
N MET A 73 31.27 -6.19 -19.45
CA MET A 73 32.16 -6.77 -20.46
C MET A 73 31.51 -6.80 -21.84
N GLU A 74 30.29 -7.33 -21.94
CA GLU A 74 29.65 -7.57 -23.24
C GLU A 74 29.05 -6.29 -23.87
N LEU A 75 28.50 -5.39 -23.04
CA LEU A 75 27.75 -4.24 -23.53
C LEU A 75 28.54 -2.93 -23.46
N LYS A 76 29.54 -2.83 -22.59
CA LYS A 76 30.40 -1.64 -22.48
C LYS A 76 31.83 -1.86 -22.99
N GLY A 77 32.17 -3.10 -23.39
CA GLY A 77 33.51 -3.44 -23.84
C GLY A 77 34.61 -3.31 -22.78
N MET A 78 34.20 -3.39 -21.48
CA MET A 78 35.14 -3.31 -20.37
C MET A 78 36.08 -4.51 -20.35
N SER A 79 37.37 -4.28 -20.12
CA SER A 79 38.31 -5.39 -20.00
C SER A 79 37.94 -6.28 -18.78
N ARG A 80 38.27 -7.58 -18.85
CA ARG A 80 37.95 -8.53 -17.78
C ARG A 80 38.53 -8.09 -16.42
N ASN A 81 39.76 -7.54 -16.44
CA ASN A 81 40.39 -7.10 -15.19
C ASN A 81 39.70 -5.90 -14.56
N GLU A 82 39.30 -4.91 -15.37
CA GLU A 82 38.50 -3.76 -14.89
C GLU A 82 37.14 -4.20 -14.42
N ALA A 83 36.45 -5.10 -15.13
CA ALA A 83 35.14 -5.61 -14.75
C ALA A 83 35.21 -6.39 -13.43
N ILE A 84 36.24 -7.22 -13.22
CA ILE A 84 36.47 -7.92 -11.95
C ILE A 84 36.67 -6.93 -10.81
N LYS A 85 37.52 -5.91 -10.99
CA LYS A 85 37.75 -4.91 -9.95
C LYS A 85 36.48 -4.17 -9.58
N LYS A 86 35.69 -3.75 -10.57
CA LYS A 86 34.39 -3.09 -10.38
C LYS A 86 33.40 -4.03 -9.72
N GLY A 87 33.26 -5.26 -10.23
CA GLY A 87 32.32 -6.26 -9.70
C GLY A 87 32.62 -6.62 -8.24
N MET A 88 33.89 -6.78 -7.88
CA MET A 88 34.29 -7.03 -6.49
C MET A 88 33.93 -5.87 -5.56
N SER A 89 34.19 -4.62 -5.97
CA SER A 89 33.80 -3.44 -5.18
C SER A 89 32.28 -3.37 -4.98
N LEU A 90 31.49 -3.67 -6.01
CA LEU A 90 30.03 -3.71 -5.89
C LEU A 90 29.54 -4.85 -4.99
N LEU A 91 30.22 -6.01 -5.03
CA LEU A 91 29.93 -7.12 -4.13
C LEU A 91 30.30 -6.79 -2.67
N GLU A 92 31.35 -6.01 -2.44
CA GLU A 92 31.66 -5.45 -1.12
C GLU A 92 30.56 -4.50 -0.63
N ASP A 93 30.07 -3.58 -1.47
CA ASP A 93 28.98 -2.64 -1.16
C ASP A 93 27.72 -3.37 -0.69
N VAL A 94 27.40 -4.54 -1.29
CA VAL A 94 26.25 -5.37 -0.93
C VAL A 94 26.55 -6.50 0.07
N GLY A 95 27.79 -6.55 0.60
CA GLY A 95 28.21 -7.52 1.63
C GLY A 95 28.30 -8.97 1.13
N LEU A 96 28.74 -9.19 -0.12
CA LEU A 96 28.84 -10.51 -0.76
C LEU A 96 30.18 -10.79 -1.43
N ALA A 97 31.24 -10.05 -1.12
CA ALA A 97 32.55 -10.23 -1.74
C ALA A 97 33.11 -11.67 -1.53
N GLU A 98 32.92 -12.24 -0.36
CA GLU A 98 33.31 -13.62 -0.03
C GLU A 98 32.55 -14.70 -0.83
N LYS A 99 31.40 -14.35 -1.41
CA LYS A 99 30.54 -15.22 -2.21
C LYS A 99 30.80 -15.11 -3.72
N ALA A 100 31.80 -14.35 -4.15
CA ALA A 100 32.06 -14.05 -5.57
C ALA A 100 32.10 -15.30 -6.48
N ASN A 101 32.64 -16.42 -5.99
CA ASN A 101 32.77 -17.67 -6.74
C ASN A 101 31.61 -18.67 -6.48
N VAL A 102 30.59 -18.28 -5.71
CA VAL A 102 29.46 -19.16 -5.37
C VAL A 102 28.43 -19.12 -6.50
N MET A 103 27.80 -20.26 -6.77
CA MET A 103 26.72 -20.35 -7.78
C MET A 103 25.39 -19.87 -7.18
N PRO A 104 24.49 -19.28 -8.01
CA PRO A 104 23.20 -18.77 -7.53
C PRO A 104 22.34 -19.80 -6.77
N ALA A 105 22.42 -21.08 -7.11
CA ALA A 105 21.67 -22.13 -6.45
C ALA A 105 22.02 -22.28 -4.96
N ALA A 106 23.23 -21.90 -4.53
CA ALA A 106 23.71 -21.98 -3.15
C ALA A 106 23.47 -20.68 -2.35
N LEU A 107 22.77 -19.70 -2.92
CA LEU A 107 22.46 -18.42 -2.28
C LEU A 107 21.04 -18.41 -1.68
N SER A 108 20.87 -17.74 -0.55
CA SER A 108 19.55 -17.39 -0.03
C SER A 108 18.84 -16.38 -0.94
N GLY A 109 17.52 -16.21 -0.78
CA GLY A 109 16.74 -15.23 -1.52
C GLY A 109 17.28 -13.79 -1.39
N GLY A 110 17.58 -13.36 -0.16
CA GLY A 110 18.16 -12.04 0.10
C GLY A 110 19.56 -11.86 -0.51
N GLN A 111 20.39 -12.91 -0.54
CA GLN A 111 21.68 -12.88 -1.23
C GLN A 111 21.51 -12.77 -2.75
N LYS A 112 20.58 -13.53 -3.34
CA LYS A 112 20.26 -13.41 -4.78
C LYS A 112 19.80 -12.00 -5.15
N GLN A 113 18.97 -11.39 -4.33
CA GLN A 113 18.49 -10.02 -4.55
C GLN A 113 19.63 -9.00 -4.48
N ARG A 114 20.54 -9.14 -3.53
CA ARG A 114 21.72 -8.28 -3.42
C ARG A 114 22.67 -8.44 -4.59
N VAL A 115 22.83 -9.64 -5.13
CA VAL A 115 23.57 -9.86 -6.39
C VAL A 115 22.88 -9.20 -7.59
N ALA A 116 21.54 -9.28 -7.68
CA ALA A 116 20.78 -8.62 -8.74
C ALA A 116 20.91 -7.09 -8.68
N ILE A 117 20.94 -6.51 -7.47
CA ILE A 117 21.22 -5.08 -7.26
C ILE A 117 22.66 -4.74 -7.74
N ALA A 118 23.66 -5.49 -7.31
CA ALA A 118 25.05 -5.27 -7.71
C ALA A 118 25.22 -5.39 -9.24
N ARG A 119 24.57 -6.35 -9.87
CA ARG A 119 24.56 -6.52 -11.33
C ARG A 119 23.99 -5.29 -12.05
N THR A 120 22.88 -4.75 -11.53
CA THR A 120 22.23 -3.56 -12.09
C THR A 120 23.15 -2.35 -11.95
N LEU A 121 23.76 -2.14 -10.77
CA LEU A 121 24.72 -1.06 -10.51
C LEU A 121 25.97 -1.14 -11.38
N ALA A 122 26.39 -2.34 -11.78
CA ALA A 122 27.57 -2.53 -12.63
C ALA A 122 27.42 -1.86 -14.00
N MET A 123 26.19 -1.58 -14.43
CA MET A 123 25.89 -0.89 -15.68
C MET A 123 25.91 0.63 -15.56
N ASP A 124 26.23 1.20 -14.39
CA ASP A 124 26.21 2.64 -14.09
C ASP A 124 24.90 3.28 -14.54
N PRO A 125 23.76 2.88 -14.00
CA PRO A 125 22.50 3.51 -14.32
C PRO A 125 22.37 4.87 -13.65
N ASP A 126 21.63 5.78 -14.28
CA ASP A 126 21.22 7.07 -13.71
C ASP A 126 19.91 6.88 -12.90
N ILE A 127 19.11 5.89 -13.32
CA ILE A 127 17.79 5.57 -12.73
C ILE A 127 17.74 4.08 -12.41
N ILE A 128 17.37 3.71 -11.19
CA ILE A 128 17.11 2.33 -10.80
C ILE A 128 15.64 2.11 -10.51
N LEU A 129 15.08 1.09 -11.14
CA LEU A 129 13.69 0.67 -10.99
C LEU A 129 13.64 -0.64 -10.21
N PHE A 130 12.97 -0.67 -9.07
CA PHE A 130 12.77 -1.85 -8.25
C PHE A 130 11.33 -2.33 -8.38
N ASP A 131 11.11 -3.53 -8.92
CA ASP A 131 9.81 -4.18 -8.99
C ASP A 131 9.70 -5.23 -7.89
N GLU A 132 9.00 -4.88 -6.80
CA GLU A 132 8.74 -5.75 -5.64
C GLU A 132 10.02 -6.38 -5.05
N PRO A 133 11.04 -5.60 -4.65
CA PRO A 133 12.37 -6.13 -4.33
C PRO A 133 12.43 -7.04 -3.09
N THR A 134 11.38 -7.07 -2.26
CA THR A 134 11.31 -7.84 -1.00
C THR A 134 10.27 -8.96 -1.03
N SER A 135 9.39 -9.01 -2.04
CA SER A 135 8.22 -9.89 -2.06
C SER A 135 8.54 -11.40 -2.13
N ALA A 136 9.68 -11.75 -2.73
CA ALA A 136 10.14 -13.15 -2.85
C ALA A 136 11.08 -13.57 -1.70
N LEU A 137 11.14 -12.77 -0.61
CA LEU A 137 12.06 -12.98 0.51
C LEU A 137 11.33 -13.43 1.77
N ASP A 138 12.00 -14.27 2.55
CA ASP A 138 11.57 -14.52 3.92
C ASP A 138 11.71 -13.24 4.77
N PRO A 139 10.80 -12.99 5.73
CA PRO A 139 10.83 -11.76 6.57
C PRO A 139 12.18 -11.50 7.24
N THR A 140 12.93 -12.55 7.60
CA THR A 140 14.24 -12.44 8.21
C THR A 140 15.32 -11.89 7.27
N MET A 141 15.11 -11.99 5.94
CA MET A 141 16.07 -11.56 4.92
C MET A 141 15.78 -10.15 4.38
N VAL A 142 14.59 -9.64 4.62
CA VAL A 142 14.16 -8.31 4.15
C VAL A 142 15.08 -7.21 4.69
N GLY A 143 15.48 -7.30 5.97
CA GLY A 143 16.34 -6.31 6.62
C GLY A 143 17.68 -6.10 5.95
N GLU A 144 18.30 -7.18 5.41
CA GLU A 144 19.58 -7.10 4.71
C GLU A 144 19.45 -6.33 3.38
N VAL A 145 18.37 -6.60 2.62
CA VAL A 145 18.10 -5.91 1.36
C VAL A 145 17.75 -4.45 1.61
N MET A 146 16.93 -4.14 2.63
CA MET A 146 16.63 -2.77 3.03
C MET A 146 17.89 -1.96 3.40
N THR A 147 18.86 -2.60 4.08
CA THR A 147 20.13 -1.96 4.43
C THR A 147 20.91 -1.54 3.17
N VAL A 148 20.94 -2.42 2.16
CA VAL A 148 21.56 -2.09 0.86
C VAL A 148 20.80 -0.96 0.17
N MET A 149 19.46 -1.00 0.16
CA MET A 149 18.65 0.04 -0.47
C MET A 149 18.83 1.40 0.20
N ARG A 150 18.92 1.46 1.54
CA ARG A 150 19.24 2.72 2.26
C ARG A 150 20.61 3.29 1.85
N LYS A 151 21.65 2.46 1.74
CA LYS A 151 22.94 2.91 1.22
C LYS A 151 22.87 3.47 -0.20
N LEU A 152 21.96 2.95 -1.03
CA LEU A 152 21.75 3.49 -2.38
C LEU A 152 21.09 4.86 -2.36
N THR A 153 20.27 5.17 -1.36
CA THR A 153 19.67 6.51 -1.25
C THR A 153 20.67 7.60 -0.93
N GLU A 154 21.82 7.26 -0.37
CA GLU A 154 22.92 8.19 -0.12
C GLU A 154 23.69 8.59 -1.41
N LYS A 155 23.46 7.86 -2.50
CA LYS A 155 24.05 8.14 -3.81
C LYS A 155 23.15 9.09 -4.62
N GLU A 156 23.74 9.82 -5.55
CA GLU A 156 23.02 10.64 -6.54
C GLU A 156 22.34 9.78 -7.62
N LEU A 157 21.46 8.88 -7.22
CA LEU A 157 20.71 8.00 -8.11
C LEU A 157 19.22 8.32 -7.99
N THR A 158 18.54 8.36 -9.11
CA THR A 158 17.08 8.36 -9.11
C THR A 158 16.59 6.94 -8.86
N ILE A 159 15.68 6.76 -7.91
CA ILE A 159 15.20 5.43 -7.51
C ILE A 159 13.68 5.41 -7.54
N LEU A 160 13.11 4.48 -8.29
CA LEU A 160 11.68 4.17 -8.26
C LEU A 160 11.49 2.76 -7.69
N ILE A 161 10.62 2.64 -6.69
CA ILE A 161 10.36 1.38 -6.00
C ILE A 161 8.87 1.07 -6.06
N VAL A 162 8.48 0.04 -6.78
CA VAL A 162 7.15 -0.54 -6.63
C VAL A 162 7.19 -1.56 -5.51
N THR A 163 6.32 -1.41 -4.53
CA THR A 163 6.27 -2.35 -3.40
C THR A 163 4.90 -2.38 -2.72
N HIS A 164 4.60 -3.51 -2.09
CA HIS A 164 3.53 -3.68 -1.12
C HIS A 164 4.06 -3.80 0.33
N ASP A 165 5.38 -3.74 0.51
CA ASP A 165 5.99 -3.66 1.83
C ASP A 165 5.92 -2.21 2.35
N MET A 166 4.99 -1.96 3.28
CA MET A 166 4.75 -0.63 3.84
C MET A 166 5.95 -0.10 4.63
N ARG A 167 6.76 -1.00 5.20
CA ARG A 167 7.98 -0.61 5.92
C ARG A 167 9.03 -0.08 4.96
N LEU A 168 9.24 -0.76 3.83
CA LEU A 168 10.12 -0.30 2.77
C LEU A 168 9.67 1.05 2.20
N ALA A 169 8.37 1.17 1.90
CA ALA A 169 7.79 2.41 1.36
C ALA A 169 7.81 3.60 2.34
N ARG A 170 7.90 3.34 3.65
CA ARG A 170 7.98 4.38 4.69
C ARG A 170 9.41 4.86 4.95
N GLU A 171 10.39 3.94 4.89
CA GLU A 171 11.73 4.20 5.42
C GLU A 171 12.77 4.57 4.36
N VAL A 172 12.56 4.23 3.08
CA VAL A 172 13.57 4.37 2.04
C VAL A 172 13.35 5.59 1.14
N PRO A 173 12.13 5.88 0.63
CA PRO A 173 11.91 6.96 -0.32
C PRO A 173 11.72 8.32 0.34
N ASP A 174 11.93 9.38 -0.45
CA ASP A 174 11.61 10.77 -0.08
C ASP A 174 10.14 11.11 -0.37
N ARG A 175 9.52 10.39 -1.32
CA ARG A 175 8.18 10.62 -1.82
C ARG A 175 7.46 9.31 -2.12
N VAL A 176 6.16 9.29 -1.86
CA VAL A 176 5.31 8.11 -2.06
C VAL A 176 4.13 8.47 -2.95
N LEU A 177 3.93 7.69 -4.00
CA LEU A 177 2.78 7.77 -4.89
C LEU A 177 1.84 6.60 -4.57
N TYR A 178 0.63 6.91 -4.18
CA TYR A 178 -0.42 5.91 -4.04
C TYR A 178 -1.20 5.78 -5.36
N LEU A 179 -1.08 4.62 -6.02
CA LEU A 179 -1.81 4.30 -7.24
C LEU A 179 -3.08 3.53 -6.92
N ASP A 180 -4.21 4.04 -7.40
CA ASP A 180 -5.49 3.35 -7.34
C ASP A 180 -6.29 3.59 -8.62
N GLU A 181 -7.10 2.60 -9.04
CA GLU A 181 -7.92 2.65 -10.26
C GLU A 181 -7.19 3.07 -11.54
N GLY A 182 -5.86 2.91 -11.54
CA GLY A 182 -5.00 3.22 -12.68
C GLY A 182 -4.55 4.68 -12.79
N ILE A 183 -4.72 5.47 -11.74
CA ILE A 183 -4.26 6.87 -11.62
C ILE A 183 -3.35 7.04 -10.41
N VAL A 184 -2.59 8.13 -10.37
CA VAL A 184 -1.93 8.60 -9.14
C VAL A 184 -3.00 9.24 -8.27
N TYR A 185 -3.50 8.48 -7.29
CA TYR A 185 -4.61 8.93 -6.44
C TYR A 185 -4.13 9.91 -5.36
N GLU A 186 -2.97 9.66 -4.73
CA GLU A 186 -2.37 10.56 -3.75
C GLU A 186 -0.86 10.55 -3.89
N ASP A 187 -0.23 11.71 -3.62
CA ASP A 187 1.19 11.97 -3.78
C ASP A 187 1.66 12.81 -2.60
N GLY A 188 2.73 12.38 -1.94
CA GLY A 188 3.24 13.11 -0.78
C GLY A 188 4.48 12.46 -0.17
N THR A 189 4.98 13.06 0.90
CA THR A 189 6.06 12.46 1.69
C THR A 189 5.59 11.20 2.41
N PRO A 190 6.49 10.27 2.79
CA PRO A 190 6.11 9.09 3.57
C PRO A 190 5.26 9.45 4.80
N LYS A 191 5.65 10.52 5.53
CA LYS A 191 4.89 10.98 6.69
C LYS A 191 3.45 11.39 6.35
N GLN A 192 3.25 12.12 5.25
CA GLN A 192 1.90 12.50 4.81
C GLN A 192 1.06 11.29 4.44
N ILE A 193 1.60 10.40 3.61
CA ILE A 193 0.85 9.24 3.11
C ILE A 193 0.52 8.23 4.22
N PHE A 194 1.45 7.97 5.15
CA PHE A 194 1.28 6.93 6.16
C PHE A 194 0.65 7.42 7.46
N ASP A 195 0.97 8.64 7.90
CA ASP A 195 0.53 9.13 9.21
C ASP A 195 -0.69 10.06 9.11
N SER A 196 -0.80 10.81 8.01
CA SER A 196 -1.86 11.81 7.82
C SER A 196 -2.37 11.85 6.37
N PRO A 197 -2.84 10.71 5.82
CA PRO A 197 -3.36 10.67 4.46
C PRO A 197 -4.58 11.58 4.33
N THR A 198 -4.60 12.39 3.27
CA THR A 198 -5.67 13.36 3.02
C THR A 198 -6.86 12.69 2.35
N LYS A 199 -6.59 11.61 1.58
CA LYS A 199 -7.60 10.91 0.80
C LYS A 199 -8.02 9.60 1.48
N GLU A 200 -9.30 9.32 1.43
CA GLU A 200 -9.93 8.22 2.14
C GLU A 200 -9.40 6.84 1.72
N ARG A 201 -9.26 6.60 0.41
CA ARG A 201 -8.75 5.31 -0.10
C ARG A 201 -7.28 5.07 0.28
N THR A 202 -6.47 6.13 0.30
CA THR A 202 -5.09 6.05 0.78
C THR A 202 -5.07 5.63 2.24
N ARG A 203 -5.93 6.26 3.07
CA ARG A 203 -6.07 5.95 4.49
C ARG A 203 -6.47 4.50 4.71
N ALA A 204 -7.48 4.03 3.99
CA ALA A 204 -7.95 2.64 4.05
C ALA A 204 -6.85 1.65 3.67
N PHE A 205 -6.12 1.93 2.60
CA PHE A 205 -5.03 1.08 2.13
C PHE A 205 -3.85 1.02 3.10
N VAL A 206 -3.38 2.19 3.56
CA VAL A 206 -2.19 2.30 4.42
C VAL A 206 -2.43 1.72 5.80
N LYS A 207 -3.60 1.96 6.39
CA LYS A 207 -3.99 1.39 7.68
C LYS A 207 -4.47 -0.07 7.58
N ARG A 208 -4.42 -0.66 6.37
CA ARG A 208 -5.00 -1.98 6.09
C ARG A 208 -6.43 -2.07 6.60
N MET A 209 -7.18 -0.96 6.45
CA MET A 209 -8.57 -0.91 6.83
C MET A 209 -9.40 -1.68 5.83
N LYS A 210 -10.24 -2.58 6.32
CA LYS A 210 -11.29 -3.19 5.54
C LYS A 210 -12.60 -2.53 5.89
N TYR A 211 -13.45 -2.32 4.92
CA TYR A 211 -14.75 -1.69 5.15
C TYR A 211 -15.89 -2.51 4.56
N TRP A 212 -17.01 -2.43 5.23
CA TRP A 212 -18.31 -2.84 4.78
C TRP A 212 -19.18 -1.60 4.66
N GLU A 213 -19.95 -1.48 3.59
CA GLU A 213 -20.76 -0.29 3.30
C GLU A 213 -22.11 -0.73 2.77
N ILE A 214 -23.17 -0.04 3.16
CA ILE A 214 -24.51 -0.21 2.65
C ILE A 214 -25.22 1.14 2.55
N ASP A 215 -25.94 1.32 1.43
CA ASP A 215 -26.88 2.42 1.27
C ASP A 215 -28.27 1.94 1.68
N ILE A 216 -28.93 2.68 2.59
CA ILE A 216 -30.23 2.38 3.13
C ILE A 216 -31.22 3.43 2.64
N GLU A 217 -32.24 2.97 1.89
CA GLU A 217 -33.40 3.75 1.55
C GLU A 217 -34.60 3.26 2.39
N LYS A 218 -35.37 4.16 3.00
CA LYS A 218 -36.47 3.77 3.90
C LYS A 218 -37.52 2.88 3.23
N SER A 219 -37.75 3.09 1.92
CA SER A 219 -38.61 2.23 1.10
C SER A 219 -37.80 1.10 0.45
N GLY A 220 -37.88 -0.12 1.01
CA GLY A 220 -37.28 -1.30 0.40
C GLY A 220 -35.99 -1.84 1.04
N PHE A 221 -35.63 -1.34 2.22
CA PHE A 221 -34.49 -1.84 2.96
C PHE A 221 -34.73 -3.24 3.52
N ASP A 222 -33.90 -4.21 3.11
CA ASP A 222 -33.89 -5.55 3.69
C ASP A 222 -32.91 -5.61 4.88
N TYR A 223 -33.45 -5.43 6.08
CA TYR A 223 -32.71 -5.49 7.32
C TYR A 223 -32.00 -6.84 7.53
N ILE A 224 -32.64 -7.95 7.14
CA ILE A 224 -32.10 -9.30 7.34
C ILE A 224 -30.89 -9.52 6.44
N GLU A 225 -30.96 -9.07 5.17
CA GLU A 225 -29.84 -9.14 4.24
C GLU A 225 -28.66 -8.28 4.71
N ALA A 226 -28.93 -7.07 5.17
CA ALA A 226 -27.90 -6.16 5.72
C ALA A 226 -27.18 -6.76 6.93
N MET A 227 -27.94 -7.30 7.89
CA MET A 227 -27.39 -7.95 9.08
C MET A 227 -26.57 -9.19 8.75
N ASN A 228 -27.02 -10.01 7.80
CA ASN A 228 -26.29 -11.18 7.36
C ASN A 228 -24.96 -10.79 6.66
N SER A 229 -24.98 -9.77 5.81
CA SER A 229 -23.77 -9.31 5.11
C SER A 229 -22.76 -8.67 6.07
N LEU A 230 -23.24 -7.91 7.08
CA LEU A 230 -22.40 -7.36 8.14
C LEU A 230 -21.79 -8.46 9.01
N ASP A 231 -22.57 -9.49 9.38
CA ASP A 231 -22.09 -10.64 10.16
C ASP A 231 -21.02 -11.42 9.38
N GLN A 232 -21.25 -11.67 8.09
CA GLN A 232 -20.27 -12.32 7.23
C GLN A 232 -18.98 -11.51 7.11
N PHE A 233 -19.07 -10.20 6.93
CA PHE A 233 -17.91 -9.31 6.93
C PHE A 233 -17.16 -9.36 8.26
N ALA A 234 -17.86 -9.19 9.39
CA ALA A 234 -17.27 -9.21 10.72
C ALA A 234 -16.57 -10.54 11.02
N ARG A 235 -17.18 -11.69 10.69
CA ARG A 235 -16.57 -13.02 10.85
C ARG A 235 -15.37 -13.24 9.97
N SER A 236 -15.33 -12.65 8.76
CA SER A 236 -14.16 -12.73 7.89
C SER A 236 -12.94 -11.99 8.46
N MET A 237 -13.18 -11.02 9.35
CA MET A 237 -12.15 -10.17 9.95
C MET A 237 -11.82 -10.58 11.39
N TYR A 238 -12.83 -10.99 12.17
CA TYR A 238 -12.67 -11.33 13.58
C TYR A 238 -13.08 -12.77 13.87
N ARG A 239 -12.27 -13.43 14.68
CA ARG A 239 -12.61 -14.76 15.21
C ARG A 239 -13.50 -14.69 16.45
N SER A 240 -13.62 -13.52 17.10
CA SER A 240 -14.39 -13.33 18.32
C SER A 240 -15.88 -13.11 18.01
N ALA A 241 -16.71 -14.04 18.46
CA ALA A 241 -18.17 -13.90 18.40
C ALA A 241 -18.69 -12.72 19.24
N ALA A 242 -17.91 -12.22 20.20
CA ALA A 242 -18.27 -11.07 21.04
C ALA A 242 -18.25 -9.78 20.23
N VAL A 243 -17.18 -9.53 19.45
CA VAL A 243 -17.06 -8.35 18.58
C VAL A 243 -18.14 -8.37 17.50
N CYS A 244 -18.40 -9.52 16.86
CA CYS A 244 -19.48 -9.63 15.89
C CYS A 244 -20.83 -9.22 16.47
N ARG A 245 -21.17 -9.67 17.68
CA ARG A 245 -22.41 -9.29 18.38
C ARG A 245 -22.45 -7.81 18.75
N LYS A 246 -21.34 -7.24 19.23
CA LYS A 246 -21.25 -5.80 19.53
C LYS A 246 -21.50 -4.97 18.25
N LEU A 247 -20.92 -5.39 17.12
CA LEU A 247 -21.08 -4.70 15.85
C LEU A 247 -22.51 -4.78 15.31
N GLN A 248 -23.13 -5.95 15.39
CA GLN A 248 -24.54 -6.13 15.02
C GLN A 248 -25.47 -5.26 15.88
N LEU A 249 -25.26 -5.25 17.19
CA LEU A 249 -25.99 -4.40 18.12
C LEU A 249 -25.81 -2.91 17.80
N LEU A 250 -24.57 -2.50 17.53
CA LEU A 250 -24.26 -1.13 17.15
C LEU A 250 -24.99 -0.71 15.87
N PHE A 251 -24.99 -1.56 14.84
CA PHE A 251 -25.70 -1.32 13.59
C PHE A 251 -27.22 -1.17 13.85
N GLU A 252 -27.81 -2.11 14.58
CA GLU A 252 -29.24 -2.08 14.88
C GLU A 252 -29.64 -0.81 15.64
N GLU A 253 -28.96 -0.50 16.73
CA GLU A 253 -29.31 0.64 17.56
C GLU A 253 -29.05 1.99 16.86
N LEU A 254 -27.91 2.16 16.17
CA LEU A 254 -27.63 3.40 15.46
C LEU A 254 -28.57 3.63 14.30
N THR A 255 -28.80 2.60 13.49
CA THR A 255 -29.55 2.77 12.23
C THR A 255 -31.05 2.67 12.44
N MET A 256 -31.52 1.59 13.09
CA MET A 256 -32.93 1.26 13.18
C MET A 256 -33.65 1.96 14.34
N THR A 257 -32.94 2.16 15.47
CA THR A 257 -33.57 2.70 16.69
C THR A 257 -33.36 4.21 16.80
N ILE A 258 -32.20 4.74 16.40
CA ILE A 258 -31.84 6.16 16.58
C ILE A 258 -32.09 6.99 15.33
N VAL A 259 -31.50 6.60 14.17
CA VAL A 259 -31.50 7.45 12.98
C VAL A 259 -32.77 7.29 12.15
N LEU A 260 -33.11 6.06 11.76
CA LEU A 260 -34.19 5.80 10.80
C LEU A 260 -35.61 6.26 11.24
N PRO A 261 -35.99 6.16 12.54
CA PRO A 261 -37.34 6.58 12.96
C PRO A 261 -37.63 8.07 12.81
N GLU A 262 -36.58 8.90 12.85
CA GLU A 262 -36.70 10.36 12.83
C GLU A 262 -36.67 10.93 11.41
N MET A 263 -36.54 10.08 10.38
CA MET A 263 -36.33 10.47 8.99
C MET A 263 -37.61 10.44 8.15
N GLU A 264 -37.69 11.34 7.17
CA GLU A 264 -38.78 11.41 6.19
C GLU A 264 -38.79 10.17 5.26
N ASP A 265 -39.91 9.93 4.54
CA ASP A 265 -40.06 8.72 3.70
C ASP A 265 -39.13 8.65 2.47
N SER A 266 -38.61 9.79 2.00
CA SER A 266 -37.64 9.89 0.89
C SER A 266 -36.17 9.80 1.31
N PHE A 267 -35.93 9.39 2.55
CA PHE A 267 -34.64 9.41 3.19
C PHE A 267 -33.66 8.37 2.65
N ARG A 268 -32.40 8.79 2.53
CA ARG A 268 -31.26 7.93 2.23
C ARG A 268 -30.20 8.12 3.29
N MET A 269 -29.64 7.01 3.76
CA MET A 269 -28.44 7.03 4.58
C MET A 269 -27.42 6.04 4.09
N LYS A 270 -26.16 6.33 4.32
CA LYS A 270 -25.04 5.45 4.10
C LYS A 270 -24.50 4.99 5.43
N VAL A 271 -24.36 3.69 5.59
CA VAL A 271 -23.71 3.09 6.77
C VAL A 271 -22.43 2.44 6.33
N ARG A 272 -21.34 2.81 6.98
CA ARG A 272 -20.02 2.26 6.73
C ARG A 272 -19.38 1.75 8.01
N THR A 273 -18.87 0.55 7.98
CA THR A 273 -18.08 -0.04 9.07
C THR A 273 -16.66 -0.23 8.61
N GLU A 274 -15.72 0.35 9.33
CA GLU A 274 -14.28 0.23 9.08
C GLU A 274 -13.64 -0.62 10.18
N ILE A 275 -12.78 -1.54 9.76
CA ILE A 275 -12.00 -2.41 10.64
C ILE A 275 -10.54 -2.28 10.27
N SER A 276 -9.70 -1.87 11.22
CA SER A 276 -8.26 -1.77 11.06
C SER A 276 -7.60 -3.10 11.44
N GLU A 277 -6.78 -3.65 10.53
CA GLU A 277 -5.97 -4.84 10.80
C GLU A 277 -4.72 -4.51 11.65
N GLU A 278 -4.37 -3.23 11.80
CA GLU A 278 -3.17 -2.80 12.53
C GLU A 278 -3.41 -2.75 14.05
N ASP A 279 -4.52 -2.14 14.47
CA ASP A 279 -4.86 -1.93 15.89
C ASP A 279 -6.16 -2.58 16.32
N ASN A 280 -6.80 -3.35 15.41
CA ASN A 280 -8.10 -4.00 15.62
C ASN A 280 -9.25 -3.02 15.96
N SER A 281 -9.09 -1.73 15.69
CA SER A 281 -10.16 -0.76 15.91
C SER A 281 -11.32 -1.00 14.95
N VAL A 282 -12.53 -0.79 15.45
CA VAL A 282 -13.77 -0.91 14.67
C VAL A 282 -14.54 0.39 14.80
N VAL A 283 -14.76 1.05 13.67
CA VAL A 283 -15.50 2.31 13.60
C VAL A 283 -16.72 2.13 12.69
N MET A 284 -17.89 2.53 13.16
CA MET A 284 -19.11 2.61 12.35
C MET A 284 -19.46 4.07 12.14
N GLN A 285 -19.71 4.44 10.89
CA GLN A 285 -20.16 5.75 10.47
C GLN A 285 -21.53 5.66 9.83
N VAL A 286 -22.42 6.56 10.19
CA VAL A 286 -23.76 6.72 9.59
C VAL A 286 -23.83 8.16 9.04
N GLU A 287 -24.05 8.29 7.74
CA GLU A 287 -24.15 9.57 7.06
C GLU A 287 -25.50 9.72 6.36
N TRP A 288 -26.08 10.93 6.44
CA TRP A 288 -27.33 11.24 5.75
C TRP A 288 -27.44 12.73 5.40
N GLU A 289 -28.11 13.02 4.30
CA GLU A 289 -28.41 14.39 3.87
C GLU A 289 -29.58 15.00 4.66
N GLY A 290 -29.59 16.31 4.81
CA GLY A 290 -30.74 17.02 5.38
C GLY A 290 -30.34 18.12 6.35
N LYS A 291 -31.35 18.65 7.04
CA LYS A 291 -31.14 19.67 8.07
C LYS A 291 -30.31 19.12 9.21
N GLU A 292 -29.54 20.00 9.83
CA GLU A 292 -28.78 19.64 11.04
C GLU A 292 -29.72 19.07 12.09
N HIS A 293 -29.47 17.84 12.47
CA HIS A 293 -30.23 17.12 13.48
C HIS A 293 -29.33 16.13 14.20
N ASN A 294 -29.04 16.39 15.49
CA ASN A 294 -28.26 15.48 16.30
C ASN A 294 -29.16 14.43 16.94
N PRO A 295 -29.18 13.19 16.47
CA PRO A 295 -30.08 12.16 16.99
C PRO A 295 -29.68 11.66 18.39
N LEU A 296 -28.53 12.10 18.91
CA LEU A 296 -28.11 11.81 20.28
C LEU A 296 -28.81 12.73 21.31
N ASP A 297 -29.38 13.85 20.84
CA ASP A 297 -30.09 14.83 21.68
C ASP A 297 -31.61 14.50 21.67
N GLY A 298 -32.05 13.61 22.57
CA GLY A 298 -33.44 13.26 22.72
C GLY A 298 -33.89 11.91 22.15
N GLY A 299 -32.96 11.13 21.61
CA GLY A 299 -33.20 9.78 21.10
C GLY A 299 -33.57 8.78 22.21
N ASP A 300 -33.83 7.52 21.82
CA ASP A 300 -34.20 6.47 22.74
C ASP A 300 -33.13 6.26 23.85
N GLU A 301 -33.51 6.50 25.10
CA GLU A 301 -32.62 6.43 26.27
C GLU A 301 -32.00 5.04 26.46
N ILE A 302 -32.69 3.97 26.08
CA ILE A 302 -32.20 2.60 26.24
C ILE A 302 -31.14 2.33 25.18
N ALA A 303 -31.42 2.66 23.92
CA ALA A 303 -30.50 2.54 22.82
C ALA A 303 -29.20 3.33 23.09
N LEU A 304 -29.30 4.59 23.52
CA LEU A 304 -28.16 5.43 23.87
C LEU A 304 -27.33 4.85 25.01
N LYS A 305 -27.96 4.25 26.04
CA LYS A 305 -27.24 3.57 27.13
C LYS A 305 -26.52 2.31 26.65
N LEU A 306 -27.14 1.54 25.74
CA LEU A 306 -26.51 0.34 25.13
C LEU A 306 -25.33 0.71 24.31
N ILE A 307 -25.46 1.68 23.40
CA ILE A 307 -24.37 2.16 22.53
C ILE A 307 -23.19 2.67 23.36
N LYS A 308 -23.44 3.57 24.32
CA LYS A 308 -22.41 4.13 25.22
C LYS A 308 -21.66 3.07 26.03
N ARG A 309 -22.26 1.88 26.26
CA ARG A 309 -21.59 0.78 26.94
C ARG A 309 -20.65 -0.02 26.06
N ILE A 310 -20.87 -0.05 24.76
CA ILE A 310 -20.10 -0.83 23.80
C ILE A 310 -19.14 0.02 22.95
N THR A 311 -19.22 1.35 23.07
CA THR A 311 -18.38 2.30 22.33
C THR A 311 -17.49 3.10 23.26
N GLU A 312 -16.25 3.38 22.82
CA GLU A 312 -15.30 4.30 23.47
C GLU A 312 -15.57 5.73 23.06
N HIS A 313 -15.91 5.93 21.79
CA HIS A 313 -16.19 7.23 21.20
C HIS A 313 -17.53 7.16 20.46
N LEU A 314 -18.37 8.17 20.71
CA LEU A 314 -19.62 8.40 20.00
C LEU A 314 -19.70 9.90 19.72
N HIS A 315 -19.64 10.29 18.45
CA HIS A 315 -19.53 11.67 18.04
C HIS A 315 -20.48 11.99 16.89
N TYR A 316 -21.18 13.11 17.00
CA TYR A 316 -22.01 13.68 15.94
C TYR A 316 -21.35 14.95 15.40
N ARG A 317 -21.45 15.17 14.09
CA ARG A 317 -21.08 16.43 13.42
C ARG A 317 -21.96 16.70 12.21
N TYR A 318 -22.12 17.97 11.90
CA TYR A 318 -22.81 18.45 10.69
C TYR A 318 -21.81 19.27 9.85
N THR A 319 -21.59 18.87 8.61
CA THR A 319 -20.70 19.54 7.67
C THR A 319 -21.18 19.34 6.24
N ASP A 320 -21.13 20.38 5.41
CA ASP A 320 -21.47 20.30 3.98
C ASP A 320 -22.89 19.74 3.71
N GLU A 321 -23.87 20.16 4.50
CA GLU A 321 -25.28 19.68 4.48
C GLU A 321 -25.45 18.19 4.78
N MET A 322 -24.42 17.54 5.31
CA MET A 322 -24.41 16.14 5.72
C MET A 322 -24.37 16.01 7.23
N ASN A 323 -25.28 15.20 7.77
CA ASN A 323 -25.22 14.73 9.14
C ASN A 323 -24.32 13.49 9.19
N LYS A 324 -23.41 13.41 10.17
CA LYS A 324 -22.48 12.33 10.35
C LYS A 324 -22.43 11.89 11.80
N LEU A 325 -22.72 10.63 12.04
CA LEU A 325 -22.62 9.98 13.34
C LEU A 325 -21.54 8.92 13.30
N GLU A 326 -20.57 9.00 14.19
CA GLU A 326 -19.43 8.10 14.28
C GLU A 326 -19.37 7.42 15.62
N ALA A 327 -19.23 6.12 15.64
CA ALA A 327 -19.12 5.29 16.83
C ALA A 327 -17.95 4.32 16.73
N GLN A 328 -17.03 4.35 17.71
CA GLN A 328 -15.92 3.41 17.81
C GLN A 328 -16.21 2.38 18.89
N LEU A 329 -16.11 1.09 18.56
CA LEU A 329 -16.28 0.02 19.54
C LEU A 329 -15.15 0.00 20.57
N VAL A 330 -15.50 -0.40 21.81
CA VAL A 330 -14.52 -0.69 22.87
C VAL A 330 -13.63 -1.85 22.41
N SER A 331 -12.31 -1.63 22.40
CA SER A 331 -11.32 -2.67 22.18
C SER A 331 -11.42 -3.76 23.27
N ASP A 332 -11.39 -5.05 22.88
CA ASP A 332 -11.42 -6.18 23.84
C ASP A 332 -10.05 -6.42 24.48
#